data_758e31daae460e009e0ceee4d6e9c058
#
_entry.id   758e31daae460e009e0ceee4d6e9c058
#
_cell.length_a   1.000
_cell.length_b   1.000
_cell.length_c   1.000
_cell.angle_alpha   90.00
_cell.angle_beta   90.00
_cell.angle_gamma   90.00
#
_symmetry.space_group_name_H-M   'P 1'
#
loop_
_entity.id
_entity.type
_entity.pdbx_description
1 polymer ?
#
loop_
_entity_poly.entity_id
_entity_poly.type
_entity_poly.pdbx_seq_one_letter_code
_entity_poly.pdbx_strand_id
1 'polypeptide(L)'
;GKDHGLWDSSRGTLKQINTNNSQAENNTANSLTSFDSGGFTLGSDGGPNAADDAHVAWVWKANAGSKTSVSATGTAHESTMAGTHQANTTAGFSIVEFSTASESAGDKLVTHG
;
A
#
# COMPACT_ATOMS: atom_id res chain seq x y z
N GLY A 1 -12.75 19.86 2.53
CA GLY A 1 -11.43 19.46 3.05
C GLY A 1 -10.69 18.63 2.00
N LYS A 2 -9.40 18.43 2.20
CA LYS A 2 -8.59 17.54 1.34
C LYS A 2 -8.72 16.10 1.83
N ASP A 3 -8.64 15.15 0.91
CA ASP A 3 -8.60 13.73 1.26
C ASP A 3 -7.24 13.32 1.82
N HIS A 4 -7.22 12.24 2.61
CA HIS A 4 -5.99 11.69 3.17
C HIS A 4 -5.43 10.64 2.22
N GLY A 5 -4.42 11.00 1.44
CA GLY A 5 -3.78 10.09 0.49
C GLY A 5 -2.85 9.09 1.15
N LEU A 6 -2.94 7.82 0.74
CA LEU A 6 -2.03 6.74 1.12
C LEU A 6 -1.39 6.16 -0.13
N TRP A 7 -0.07 6.10 -0.13
CA TRP A 7 0.75 5.44 -1.15
C TRP A 7 1.69 4.45 -0.50
N ASP A 8 2.06 3.41 -1.22
CA ASP A 8 3.06 2.45 -0.77
C ASP A 8 3.91 1.93 -1.93
N SER A 9 5.07 1.41 -1.60
CA SER A 9 6.05 0.90 -2.57
C SER A 9 5.67 -0.43 -3.20
N SER A 10 4.64 -1.13 -2.71
CA SER A 10 4.10 -2.33 -3.34
C SER A 10 3.27 -2.00 -4.57
N ARG A 11 2.36 -1.03 -4.45
CA ARG A 11 1.48 -0.57 -5.53
C ARG A 11 2.15 0.46 -6.43
N GLY A 12 3.16 1.17 -5.91
CA GLY A 12 3.91 2.19 -6.64
C GLY A 12 3.35 3.60 -6.46
N THR A 13 4.05 4.57 -7.02
CA THR A 13 3.77 6.00 -6.81
C THR A 13 2.48 6.48 -7.45
N LEU A 14 2.01 5.83 -8.52
CA LEU A 14 0.79 6.23 -9.22
C LEU A 14 -0.49 5.86 -8.49
N LYS A 15 -0.42 4.94 -7.54
CA LYS A 15 -1.58 4.31 -6.91
C LYS A 15 -1.89 4.94 -5.56
N GLN A 16 -2.96 5.73 -5.53
CA GLN A 16 -3.46 6.37 -4.31
C GLN A 16 -4.72 5.68 -3.80
N ILE A 17 -4.76 5.44 -2.51
CA ILE A 17 -5.98 5.14 -1.76
C ILE A 17 -6.28 6.33 -0.85
N ASN A 18 -7.54 6.69 -0.71
CA ASN A 18 -7.97 7.66 0.27
C ASN A 18 -8.42 6.94 1.54
N THR A 19 -7.84 7.29 2.70
CA THR A 19 -8.14 6.59 3.96
C THR A 19 -9.37 7.14 4.69
N ASN A 20 -9.92 8.24 4.22
CA ASN A 20 -11.05 8.95 4.84
C ASN A 20 -12.35 8.89 4.02
N ASN A 21 -12.39 8.11 2.95
CA ASN A 21 -13.58 7.88 2.13
C ASN A 21 -13.60 6.46 1.56
N SER A 22 -14.67 6.10 0.84
CA SER A 22 -14.86 4.77 0.27
C SER A 22 -14.54 4.68 -1.23
N GLN A 23 -13.79 5.63 -1.77
CA GLN A 23 -13.38 5.61 -3.17
C GLN A 23 -12.42 4.45 -3.43
N ALA A 24 -12.54 3.87 -4.62
CA ALA A 24 -11.58 2.90 -5.10
C ALA A 24 -10.19 3.54 -5.30
N GLU A 25 -9.15 2.71 -5.37
CA GLU A 25 -7.82 3.14 -5.76
C GLU A 25 -7.86 3.93 -7.08
N ASN A 26 -7.18 5.05 -7.12
CA ASN A 26 -7.08 5.89 -8.30
C ASN A 26 -5.61 6.10 -8.76
N ASN A 27 -5.43 6.53 -10.00
CA ASN A 27 -4.13 6.89 -10.55
C ASN A 27 -3.90 8.40 -10.41
N THR A 28 -2.79 8.76 -9.76
CA THR A 28 -2.44 10.16 -9.47
C THR A 28 -1.00 10.46 -9.91
N ALA A 29 -0.81 10.64 -11.21
CA ALA A 29 0.53 10.74 -11.81
C ALA A 29 1.41 11.89 -11.28
N ASN A 30 0.79 12.96 -10.77
CA ASN A 30 1.49 14.16 -10.31
C ASN A 30 1.41 14.36 -8.78
N SER A 31 0.91 13.40 -8.03
CA SER A 31 0.83 13.48 -6.57
C SER A 31 2.16 13.04 -5.95
N LEU A 32 2.37 11.76 -5.73
CA LEU A 32 3.66 11.19 -5.33
C LEU A 32 4.42 10.76 -6.59
N THR A 33 5.66 11.20 -6.75
CA THR A 33 6.47 10.89 -7.94
C THR A 33 7.59 9.90 -7.67
N SER A 34 8.13 9.87 -6.45
CA SER A 34 9.12 8.88 -6.05
C SER A 34 9.12 8.59 -4.55
N PHE A 35 9.54 7.36 -4.21
CA PHE A 35 10.00 6.99 -2.88
C PHE A 35 11.52 7.05 -2.87
N ASP A 36 12.10 7.89 -2.02
CA ASP A 36 13.53 8.15 -1.98
C ASP A 36 14.17 7.52 -0.74
N SER A 37 15.49 7.43 -0.70
CA SER A 37 16.21 6.83 0.44
C SER A 37 15.98 7.57 1.76
N GLY A 38 15.77 8.87 1.70
CA GLY A 38 15.56 9.75 2.85
C GLY A 38 14.15 10.35 2.95
N GLY A 39 13.21 9.94 2.08
CA GLY A 39 11.88 10.53 2.06
C GLY A 39 11.06 10.18 0.81
N PHE A 40 10.41 11.17 0.25
CA PHE A 40 9.59 11.03 -0.96
C PHE A 40 9.52 12.37 -1.70
N THR A 41 9.23 12.33 -3.00
CA THR A 41 9.06 13.51 -3.83
C THR A 41 7.59 13.67 -4.25
N LEU A 42 7.06 14.87 -4.09
CA LEU A 42 5.72 15.25 -4.58
C LEU A 42 5.83 15.97 -5.92
N GLY A 43 4.85 15.72 -6.78
CA GLY A 43 4.68 16.41 -8.04
C GLY A 43 3.82 17.67 -7.91
N SER A 44 3.23 18.10 -9.02
CA SER A 44 2.48 19.35 -9.13
C SER A 44 0.99 19.26 -8.75
N ASP A 45 0.54 18.12 -8.24
CA ASP A 45 -0.86 17.94 -7.82
C ASP A 45 -1.15 18.79 -6.57
N GLY A 46 -2.14 19.67 -6.67
CA GLY A 46 -2.58 20.51 -5.57
C GLY A 46 -3.32 19.79 -4.44
N GLY A 47 -3.47 18.48 -4.50
CA GLY A 47 -3.96 17.67 -3.37
C GLY A 47 -2.91 17.61 -2.25
N PRO A 48 -1.83 16.85 -2.45
CA PRO A 48 -0.77 16.68 -1.44
C PRO A 48 0.29 17.80 -1.46
N ASN A 49 0.29 18.69 -2.46
CA ASN A 49 1.33 19.71 -2.65
C ASN A 49 0.72 21.08 -3.03
N ALA A 50 -0.35 21.50 -2.36
CA ALA A 50 -0.91 22.82 -2.56
C ALA A 50 -0.02 23.90 -1.93
N ALA A 51 0.13 25.03 -2.63
CA ALA A 51 0.78 26.21 -2.07
C ALA A 51 0.00 26.71 -0.84
N ASP A 52 0.73 27.17 0.18
CA ASP A 52 0.19 27.75 1.41
C ASP A 52 -0.62 26.79 2.31
N ASP A 53 -0.76 25.52 1.95
CA ASP A 53 -1.37 24.50 2.82
C ASP A 53 -0.32 23.82 3.72
N ALA A 54 -0.69 23.60 4.98
CA ALA A 54 0.13 22.79 5.90
C ALA A 54 -0.20 21.30 5.72
N HIS A 55 0.82 20.48 5.59
CA HIS A 55 0.68 19.04 5.41
C HIS A 55 1.42 18.28 6.51
N VAL A 56 0.93 17.07 6.81
CA VAL A 56 1.59 16.10 7.69
C VAL A 56 1.78 14.80 6.88
N ALA A 57 2.98 14.27 6.88
CA ALA A 57 3.27 12.96 6.31
C ALA A 57 3.66 11.96 7.40
N TRP A 58 3.08 10.79 7.35
CA TRP A 58 3.44 9.66 8.19
C TRP A 58 4.13 8.64 7.29
N VAL A 59 5.36 8.28 7.65
CA VAL A 59 6.22 7.46 6.80
C VAL A 59 6.69 6.22 7.56
N TRP A 60 6.46 5.05 6.97
CA TRP A 60 6.95 3.76 7.50
C TRP A 60 7.85 3.11 6.47
N LYS A 61 8.98 2.63 6.93
CA LYS A 61 9.93 1.90 6.09
C LYS A 61 9.52 0.42 6.03
N ALA A 62 9.08 -0.02 4.84
CA ALA A 62 8.94 -1.44 4.52
C ALA A 62 10.27 -2.00 3.98
N ASN A 63 10.26 -2.94 3.04
CA ASN A 63 11.47 -3.59 2.51
C ASN A 63 11.91 -3.00 1.16
N ALA A 64 11.91 -1.67 1.03
CA ALA A 64 12.41 -0.91 -0.14
C ALA A 64 11.89 -1.42 -1.50
N GLY A 65 10.62 -1.83 -1.57
CA GLY A 65 10.00 -2.37 -2.78
C GLY A 65 10.24 -3.87 -3.02
N SER A 66 11.07 -4.53 -2.21
CA SER A 66 11.34 -5.97 -2.36
C SER A 66 10.16 -6.79 -1.84
N LYS A 67 9.44 -7.42 -2.76
CA LYS A 67 8.26 -8.26 -2.46
C LYS A 67 8.63 -9.73 -2.32
N THR A 68 8.02 -10.39 -1.36
CA THR A 68 8.00 -11.86 -1.23
C THR A 68 6.64 -12.37 -1.70
N SER A 69 6.64 -13.31 -2.64
CA SER A 69 5.41 -13.93 -3.13
C SER A 69 4.95 -15.05 -2.21
N VAL A 70 3.65 -15.14 -2.00
CA VAL A 70 2.99 -16.21 -1.26
C VAL A 70 2.06 -16.93 -2.20
N SER A 71 2.23 -18.26 -2.30
CA SER A 71 1.33 -19.10 -3.09
C SER A 71 0.13 -19.52 -2.27
N ALA A 72 -1.03 -19.61 -2.90
CA ALA A 72 -2.21 -20.18 -2.26
C ALA A 72 -1.96 -21.65 -1.88
N THR A 73 -2.42 -22.06 -0.70
CA THR A 73 -2.39 -23.46 -0.25
C THR A 73 -3.74 -23.84 0.35
N GLY A 74 -4.12 -25.12 0.18
CA GLY A 74 -5.40 -25.63 0.68
C GLY A 74 -6.57 -25.31 -0.24
N THR A 75 -7.71 -25.95 0.02
CA THR A 75 -8.91 -25.86 -0.82
C THR A 75 -10.16 -25.41 -0.07
N ALA A 76 -10.06 -25.18 1.25
CA ALA A 76 -11.19 -24.86 2.12
C ALA A 76 -10.72 -24.00 3.31
N HIS A 77 -11.41 -24.09 4.44
CA HIS A 77 -11.01 -23.44 5.67
C HIS A 77 -9.51 -23.59 5.97
N GLU A 78 -8.89 -22.52 6.48
CA GLU A 78 -7.45 -22.46 6.81
C GLU A 78 -6.50 -22.47 5.60
N SER A 79 -6.99 -22.19 4.39
CA SER A 79 -6.10 -22.01 3.25
C SER A 79 -5.33 -20.71 3.34
N THR A 80 -4.05 -20.73 2.90
CA THR A 80 -3.26 -19.52 2.71
C THR A 80 -3.68 -18.82 1.43
N MET A 81 -3.89 -17.51 1.49
CA MET A 81 -4.20 -16.71 0.32
C MET A 81 -2.94 -16.40 -0.49
N ALA A 82 -3.10 -16.46 -1.82
CA ALA A 82 -2.07 -15.96 -2.71
C ALA A 82 -1.92 -14.44 -2.57
N GLY A 83 -0.70 -13.97 -2.62
CA GLY A 83 -0.42 -12.56 -2.51
C GLY A 83 1.06 -12.22 -2.52
N THR A 84 1.37 -11.02 -2.12
CA THR A 84 2.74 -10.57 -1.88
C THR A 84 2.82 -9.78 -0.58
N HIS A 85 3.97 -9.80 0.04
CA HIS A 85 4.25 -8.89 1.15
C HIS A 85 5.64 -8.25 1.03
N GLN A 86 5.77 -7.07 1.59
CA GLN A 86 7.06 -6.45 1.93
C GLN A 86 7.11 -6.32 3.45
N ALA A 87 8.03 -7.00 4.09
CA ALA A 87 8.15 -6.98 5.55
C ALA A 87 9.47 -6.35 5.98
N ASN A 88 9.40 -5.45 6.95
CA ASN A 88 10.53 -4.98 7.73
C ASN A 88 10.38 -5.52 9.15
N THR A 89 10.98 -6.66 9.42
CA THR A 89 10.88 -7.35 10.72
C THR A 89 11.52 -6.56 11.85
N THR A 90 12.52 -5.71 11.55
CA THR A 90 13.15 -4.84 12.55
C THR A 90 12.22 -3.71 12.97
N ALA A 91 11.48 -3.12 12.04
CA ALA A 91 10.51 -2.07 12.32
C ALA A 91 9.13 -2.60 12.74
N GLY A 92 8.86 -3.91 12.57
CA GLY A 92 7.56 -4.52 12.83
C GLY A 92 6.46 -4.01 11.89
N PHE A 93 6.82 -3.72 10.64
CA PHE A 93 5.89 -3.17 9.63
C PHE A 93 5.91 -3.98 8.35
N SER A 94 4.73 -4.27 7.80
CA SER A 94 4.60 -4.91 6.49
C SER A 94 3.50 -4.27 5.65
N ILE A 95 3.68 -4.35 4.32
CA ILE A 95 2.67 -4.06 3.32
C ILE A 95 2.26 -5.39 2.70
N VAL A 96 0.98 -5.70 2.72
CA VAL A 96 0.46 -6.98 2.23
C VAL A 96 -0.57 -6.71 1.13
N GLU A 97 -0.39 -7.36 -0.01
CA GLU A 97 -1.33 -7.38 -1.13
C GLU A 97 -1.88 -8.79 -1.28
N PHE A 98 -3.19 -8.96 -1.32
CA PHE A 98 -3.85 -10.24 -1.54
C PHE A 98 -5.17 -10.03 -2.31
N SER A 99 -5.70 -11.11 -2.90
CA SER A 99 -6.95 -11.06 -3.66
C SER A 99 -7.90 -12.15 -3.19
N THR A 100 -9.16 -11.80 -3.04
CA THR A 100 -10.25 -12.73 -2.73
C THR A 100 -11.05 -13.17 -3.96
N ALA A 101 -10.68 -12.70 -5.15
CA ALA A 101 -11.51 -12.81 -6.37
C ALA A 101 -11.84 -14.23 -6.82
N SER A 102 -11.06 -15.23 -6.42
CA SER A 102 -11.27 -16.64 -6.77
C SER A 102 -11.43 -17.53 -5.54
N GLU A 103 -11.68 -16.94 -4.38
CA GLU A 103 -11.71 -17.65 -3.12
C GLU A 103 -13.15 -17.95 -2.68
N SER A 104 -13.36 -19.17 -2.14
CA SER A 104 -14.61 -19.48 -1.45
C SER A 104 -14.67 -18.78 -0.10
N ALA A 105 -15.86 -18.45 0.36
CA ALA A 105 -16.06 -17.91 1.69
C ALA A 105 -15.54 -18.89 2.76
N GLY A 106 -14.90 -18.39 3.80
CA GLY A 106 -14.33 -19.16 4.91
C GLY A 106 -13.11 -18.46 5.50
N ASP A 107 -12.56 -19.05 6.54
CA ASP A 107 -11.38 -18.52 7.21
C ASP A 107 -10.15 -18.65 6.30
N LYS A 108 -9.39 -17.57 6.20
CA LYS A 108 -8.21 -17.48 5.33
C LYS A 108 -7.02 -16.92 6.09
N LEU A 109 -5.87 -17.53 5.86
CA LEU A 109 -4.60 -17.02 6.38
C LEU A 109 -3.98 -16.05 5.38
N VAL A 110 -3.77 -14.82 5.82
CA VAL A 110 -2.98 -13.81 5.09
C VAL A 110 -1.64 -13.67 5.79
N THR A 111 -0.57 -14.07 5.13
CA THR A 111 0.78 -13.97 5.69
C THR A 111 1.34 -12.57 5.50
N HIS A 112 2.12 -12.09 6.48
CA HIS A 112 2.65 -10.72 6.47
C HIS A 112 4.19 -10.62 6.59
N GLY A 113 4.88 -11.77 6.64
CA GLY A 113 6.34 -11.83 6.75
C GLY A 113 6.87 -11.81 8.16
#